data_0dee3ef33b0f2f00a716c29b6c9e22e4
#
_entry.id   0dee3ef33b0f2f00a716c29b6c9e22e4
#
_cell.length_a   1.000
_cell.length_b   1.000
_cell.length_c   1.000
_cell.angle_alpha   90.00
_cell.angle_beta   90.00
_cell.angle_gamma   90.00
#
_symmetry.space_group_name_H-M   'P 1'
#
loop_
_entity.id
_entity.type
_entity.pdbx_description
1 polymer ?
#
loop_
_entity_poly.entity_id
_entity_poly.type
_entity_poly.pdbx_seq_one_letter_code
_entity_poly.pdbx_strand_id
1 'polypeptide(L)'
;MPRLSLAAAVALATLPAQAAEVSLNFAHFMPAASWQQEELFLAWERAVEDRSGGAIDVTVYPAQTLGKAAQGYANARDGIADIAWTVQGYTAGRFPLSQIVELPGLFDSAEVGSCAFQKLYDSGALDAEYEDTHVLWVHTHGPGHLHTRETAVTTLEDLEGLRIRRPTAVIGTLLEELGAEPVGMPAPGIYEAAARGTIDGFMLPWEAVAGFRADEVADHHTQFGFYALAFVATMNKRTYEALSPEQKAAIDAESGMAWALEAGRGYDRGDVAGRERTLASGTLHEIDGAERAEWEAAAARATERYLAELDAQGLPGTETYEAVEGHVAECREELGR
;
A
#
# COMPACT_ATOMS: atom_id res chain seq x y z
N MET A 1 51.10 61.11 -4.05
CA MET A 1 49.73 60.85 -4.52
C MET A 1 49.30 59.52 -3.92
N PRO A 2 48.48 59.50 -2.90
CA PRO A 2 48.01 58.23 -2.32
C PRO A 2 46.82 57.71 -3.14
N ARG A 3 46.85 56.39 -3.48
CA ARG A 3 45.74 55.66 -4.10
C ARG A 3 44.78 55.21 -3.02
N LEU A 4 43.55 55.74 -3.02
CA LEU A 4 42.43 55.18 -2.24
C LEU A 4 41.90 53.93 -2.95
N SER A 5 42.04 52.79 -2.29
CA SER A 5 41.36 51.54 -2.68
C SER A 5 39.97 51.54 -2.06
N LEU A 6 38.95 51.58 -2.91
CA LEU A 6 37.54 51.45 -2.49
C LEU A 6 37.22 49.94 -2.36
N ALA A 7 37.10 49.45 -1.14
CA ALA A 7 36.61 48.08 -0.87
C ALA A 7 35.09 48.09 -0.91
N ALA A 8 34.51 47.45 -1.92
CA ALA A 8 33.05 47.21 -1.99
C ALA A 8 32.69 46.07 -1.06
N ALA A 9 31.99 46.35 0.03
CA ALA A 9 31.40 45.34 0.89
C ALA A 9 30.11 44.81 0.24
N VAL A 10 30.14 43.56 -0.22
CA VAL A 10 28.94 42.85 -0.64
C VAL A 10 28.21 42.41 0.62
N ALA A 11 27.11 43.07 0.97
CA ALA A 11 26.21 42.61 2.02
C ALA A 11 25.39 41.43 1.48
N LEU A 12 25.71 40.21 1.89
CA LEU A 12 24.80 39.07 1.73
C LEU A 12 23.60 39.34 2.63
N ALA A 13 22.46 39.66 2.02
CA ALA A 13 21.20 39.68 2.70
C ALA A 13 20.79 38.24 3.01
N THR A 14 20.95 37.80 4.25
CA THR A 14 20.34 36.56 4.75
C THR A 14 18.84 36.81 4.85
N LEU A 15 18.05 36.23 3.93
CA LEU A 15 16.60 36.18 4.09
C LEU A 15 16.33 35.39 5.38
N PRO A 16 15.47 35.88 6.28
CA PRO A 16 15.08 35.10 7.44
C PRO A 16 14.37 33.82 6.92
N ALA A 17 14.75 32.67 7.42
CA ALA A 17 13.97 31.45 7.23
C ALA A 17 12.59 31.73 7.81
N GLN A 18 11.56 31.75 6.95
CA GLN A 18 10.19 31.93 7.40
C GLN A 18 9.80 30.65 8.12
N ALA A 19 9.33 30.74 9.37
CA ALA A 19 8.82 29.58 10.07
C ALA A 19 7.59 29.06 9.32
N ALA A 20 7.43 27.76 9.23
CA ALA A 20 6.25 27.16 8.63
C ALA A 20 4.98 27.67 9.31
N GLU A 21 3.96 27.93 8.53
CA GLU A 21 2.64 28.41 9.03
C GLU A 21 1.81 27.24 9.55
N VAL A 22 2.02 26.04 8.98
CA VAL A 22 1.32 24.79 9.32
C VAL A 22 2.35 23.67 9.46
N SER A 23 2.24 22.87 10.54
CA SER A 23 3.01 21.65 10.73
C SER A 23 2.06 20.47 10.70
N LEU A 24 2.37 19.46 9.87
CA LEU A 24 1.58 18.23 9.66
C LEU A 24 2.35 17.00 10.11
N ASN A 25 1.68 16.10 10.82
CA ASN A 25 2.22 14.82 11.22
C ASN A 25 1.74 13.73 10.26
N PHE A 26 2.67 13.05 9.57
CA PHE A 26 2.37 11.96 8.66
C PHE A 26 2.76 10.61 9.27
N ALA A 27 1.79 9.77 9.63
CA ALA A 27 1.99 8.48 10.27
C ALA A 27 1.93 7.32 9.28
N HIS A 28 2.84 6.34 9.43
CA HIS A 28 2.76 5.06 8.72
C HIS A 28 3.36 3.90 9.54
N PHE A 29 3.14 2.66 9.08
CA PHE A 29 3.57 1.46 9.81
C PHE A 29 4.83 0.79 9.25
N MET A 30 5.35 1.23 8.10
CA MET A 30 6.56 0.66 7.49
C MET A 30 7.80 0.95 8.36
N PRO A 31 8.78 0.02 8.39
CA PRO A 31 10.05 0.26 9.07
C PRO A 31 10.74 1.53 8.58
N ALA A 32 11.46 2.21 9.47
CA ALA A 32 12.17 3.45 9.14
C ALA A 32 13.29 3.28 8.06
N ALA A 33 13.77 2.06 7.86
CA ALA A 33 14.77 1.75 6.83
C ALA A 33 14.13 1.18 5.53
N SER A 34 12.81 1.25 5.37
CA SER A 34 12.15 0.79 4.16
C SER A 34 12.29 1.79 3.02
N TRP A 35 12.24 1.30 1.78
CA TRP A 35 12.25 2.17 0.60
C TRP A 35 11.04 3.13 0.59
N GLN A 36 9.89 2.70 1.11
CA GLN A 36 8.70 3.55 1.23
C GLN A 36 8.96 4.79 2.09
N GLN A 37 9.75 4.64 3.17
CA GLN A 37 10.14 5.78 3.99
C GLN A 37 10.91 6.81 3.17
N GLU A 38 11.95 6.38 2.45
CA GLU A 38 12.89 7.29 1.78
C GLU A 38 12.37 7.80 0.42
N GLU A 39 11.80 6.90 -0.39
CA GLU A 39 11.49 7.18 -1.80
C GLU A 39 10.01 7.55 -2.01
N LEU A 40 9.13 7.29 -1.04
CA LEU A 40 7.73 7.65 -1.14
C LEU A 40 7.37 8.73 -0.12
N PHE A 41 7.46 8.45 1.19
CA PHE A 41 6.93 9.38 2.19
C PHE A 41 7.79 10.62 2.41
N LEU A 42 9.12 10.48 2.53
CA LEU A 42 10.02 11.65 2.61
C LEU A 42 10.15 12.38 1.27
N ALA A 43 9.92 11.70 0.14
CA ALA A 43 9.85 12.37 -1.15
C ALA A 43 8.59 13.23 -1.27
N TRP A 44 7.44 12.71 -0.80
CA TRP A 44 6.19 13.46 -0.74
C TRP A 44 6.28 14.66 0.21
N GLU A 45 6.84 14.46 1.41
CA GLU A 45 7.13 15.53 2.38
C GLU A 45 7.87 16.68 1.69
N ARG A 46 9.04 16.40 1.10
CA ARG A 46 9.85 17.41 0.38
C ARG A 46 9.09 18.09 -0.74
N ALA A 47 8.30 17.33 -1.51
CA ALA A 47 7.53 17.90 -2.63
C ALA A 47 6.48 18.91 -2.14
N VAL A 48 5.77 18.61 -1.05
CA VAL A 48 4.80 19.53 -0.43
C VAL A 48 5.48 20.75 0.17
N GLU A 49 6.59 20.58 0.88
CA GLU A 49 7.36 21.68 1.48
C GLU A 49 7.89 22.64 0.39
N ASP A 50 8.49 22.09 -0.65
CA ASP A 50 8.99 22.86 -1.79
C ASP A 50 7.86 23.60 -2.52
N ARG A 51 6.73 22.92 -2.75
CA ARG A 51 5.59 23.50 -3.46
C ARG A 51 4.89 24.60 -2.66
N SER A 52 4.85 24.43 -1.35
CA SER A 52 4.28 25.45 -0.44
C SER A 52 5.23 26.62 -0.17
N GLY A 53 6.49 26.56 -0.68
CA GLY A 53 7.53 27.54 -0.37
C GLY A 53 7.92 27.55 1.11
N GLY A 54 7.75 26.41 1.80
CA GLY A 54 8.02 26.26 3.23
C GLY A 54 6.87 26.74 4.14
N ALA A 55 5.70 27.04 3.60
CA ALA A 55 4.53 27.39 4.42
C ALA A 55 3.91 26.18 5.13
N ILE A 56 4.13 24.97 4.59
CA ILE A 56 3.78 23.69 5.20
C ILE A 56 5.07 22.97 5.58
N ASP A 57 5.15 22.46 6.81
CA ASP A 57 6.21 21.60 7.34
C ASP A 57 5.59 20.22 7.63
N VAL A 58 6.18 19.15 7.12
CA VAL A 58 5.66 17.80 7.31
C VAL A 58 6.68 16.97 8.08
N THR A 59 6.25 16.32 9.15
CA THR A 59 7.08 15.38 9.89
C THR A 59 6.55 13.96 9.70
N VAL A 60 7.36 13.06 9.12
CA VAL A 60 7.01 11.66 8.89
C VAL A 60 7.35 10.79 10.10
N TYR A 61 6.39 10.01 10.58
CA TYR A 61 6.48 9.12 11.74
C TYR A 61 6.36 7.65 11.33
N PRO A 62 7.49 6.93 11.18
CA PRO A 62 7.52 5.52 10.76
C PRO A 62 7.18 4.54 11.87
N ALA A 63 7.13 3.25 11.51
CA ALA A 63 7.15 2.10 12.40
C ALA A 63 6.10 2.12 13.52
N GLN A 64 4.88 2.59 13.21
CA GLN A 64 3.77 2.67 14.14
C GLN A 64 4.01 3.64 15.33
N THR A 65 4.86 4.64 15.16
CA THR A 65 5.23 5.60 16.23
C THR A 65 4.01 6.40 16.71
N LEU A 66 3.10 6.79 15.82
CA LEU A 66 1.86 7.52 16.15
C LEU A 66 0.61 6.63 16.19
N GLY A 67 0.76 5.30 16.29
CA GLY A 67 -0.36 4.38 16.42
C GLY A 67 -0.17 3.08 15.67
N LYS A 68 -0.95 2.07 16.03
CA LYS A 68 -0.86 0.73 15.44
C LYS A 68 -1.35 0.72 14.00
N ALA A 69 -0.78 -0.16 13.15
CA ALA A 69 -1.17 -0.31 11.75
C ALA A 69 -2.69 -0.50 11.55
N ALA A 70 -3.35 -1.25 12.43
CA ALA A 70 -4.81 -1.45 12.37
C ALA A 70 -5.64 -0.19 12.70
N GLN A 71 -5.01 0.87 13.18
CA GLN A 71 -5.65 2.14 13.55
C GLN A 71 -5.33 3.28 12.56
N GLY A 72 -4.54 2.99 11.51
CA GLY A 72 -4.02 4.02 10.61
C GLY A 72 -5.09 4.97 10.07
N TYR A 73 -6.16 4.43 9.47
CA TYR A 73 -7.26 5.25 8.97
C TYR A 73 -7.98 6.04 10.08
N ALA A 74 -8.28 5.38 11.20
CA ALA A 74 -8.93 6.05 12.34
C ALA A 74 -8.06 7.17 12.92
N ASN A 75 -6.72 7.01 12.94
CA ASN A 75 -5.82 8.05 13.42
C ASN A 75 -5.89 9.33 12.56
N ALA A 76 -6.00 9.21 11.23
CA ALA A 76 -6.22 10.37 10.36
C ALA A 76 -7.62 10.94 10.56
N ARG A 77 -8.67 10.11 10.52
CA ARG A 77 -10.06 10.55 10.72
C ARG A 77 -10.25 11.32 12.04
N ASP A 78 -9.69 10.81 13.11
CA ASP A 78 -9.89 11.36 14.46
C ASP A 78 -8.89 12.49 14.82
N GLY A 79 -7.90 12.78 13.94
CA GLY A 79 -6.90 13.84 14.12
C GLY A 79 -5.80 13.49 15.12
N ILE A 80 -5.50 12.19 15.32
CA ILE A 80 -4.32 11.73 16.08
C ILE A 80 -3.06 11.94 15.25
N ALA A 81 -3.17 11.74 13.95
CA ALA A 81 -2.21 12.18 12.95
C ALA A 81 -2.95 13.05 11.92
N ASP A 82 -2.27 14.04 11.34
CA ASP A 82 -2.86 14.85 10.28
C ASP A 82 -2.99 14.06 8.99
N ILE A 83 -2.02 13.20 8.71
CA ILE A 83 -1.98 12.32 7.55
C ILE A 83 -1.64 10.91 8.01
N ALA A 84 -2.27 9.91 7.43
CA ALA A 84 -1.91 8.52 7.61
C ALA A 84 -1.85 7.77 6.28
N TRP A 85 -0.86 6.89 6.16
CA TRP A 85 -0.82 5.88 5.12
C TRP A 85 -1.08 4.50 5.72
N THR A 86 -2.00 3.74 5.12
CA THR A 86 -2.44 2.45 5.67
C THR A 86 -2.99 1.51 4.60
N VAL A 87 -3.02 0.20 4.91
CA VAL A 87 -3.83 -0.79 4.18
C VAL A 87 -5.29 -0.61 4.58
N GLN A 88 -6.17 -0.45 3.61
CA GLN A 88 -7.59 -0.20 3.86
C GLN A 88 -8.26 -1.36 4.60
N GLY A 89 -7.97 -2.59 4.21
CA GLY A 89 -8.52 -3.78 4.83
C GLY A 89 -8.06 -4.03 6.28
N TYR A 90 -7.13 -3.24 6.83
CA TYR A 90 -6.84 -3.25 8.27
C TYR A 90 -7.95 -2.59 9.09
N THR A 91 -8.82 -1.78 8.46
CA THR A 91 -10.05 -1.24 9.04
C THR A 91 -11.22 -2.09 8.56
N ALA A 92 -11.47 -3.21 9.26
CA ALA A 92 -12.42 -4.22 8.82
C ALA A 92 -13.82 -3.64 8.51
N GLY A 93 -14.38 -4.01 7.35
CA GLY A 93 -15.73 -3.66 6.92
C GLY A 93 -15.95 -2.21 6.48
N ARG A 94 -14.89 -1.38 6.46
CA ARG A 94 -15.02 0.04 6.08
C ARG A 94 -14.93 0.27 4.56
N PHE A 95 -14.14 -0.53 3.85
CA PHE A 95 -13.74 -0.32 2.46
C PHE A 95 -14.10 -1.50 1.55
N PRO A 96 -15.35 -1.96 1.53
CA PRO A 96 -15.71 -3.15 0.78
C PRO A 96 -15.55 -3.01 -0.74
N LEU A 97 -15.81 -1.84 -1.31
CA LEU A 97 -15.65 -1.59 -2.76
C LEU A 97 -14.19 -1.35 -3.13
N SER A 98 -13.45 -0.59 -2.31
CA SER A 98 -12.01 -0.38 -2.51
C SER A 98 -11.23 -1.70 -2.49
N GLN A 99 -11.64 -2.66 -1.65
CA GLN A 99 -10.96 -3.96 -1.56
C GLN A 99 -11.23 -4.87 -2.78
N ILE A 100 -12.06 -4.49 -3.73
CA ILE A 100 -12.23 -5.22 -5.00
C ILE A 100 -10.90 -5.31 -5.77
N VAL A 101 -10.02 -4.30 -5.66
CA VAL A 101 -8.69 -4.37 -6.28
C VAL A 101 -7.76 -5.42 -5.66
N GLU A 102 -8.15 -6.00 -4.50
CA GLU A 102 -7.41 -7.09 -3.87
C GLU A 102 -7.75 -8.48 -4.46
N LEU A 103 -8.79 -8.55 -5.30
CA LEU A 103 -9.24 -9.81 -5.89
C LEU A 103 -8.21 -10.40 -6.85
N PRO A 104 -8.16 -11.76 -6.93
CA PRO A 104 -7.16 -12.46 -7.72
C PRO A 104 -7.14 -12.11 -9.20
N GLY A 105 -5.94 -12.01 -9.79
CA GLY A 105 -5.74 -12.01 -11.23
C GLY A 105 -6.01 -10.71 -11.97
N LEU A 106 -6.37 -9.62 -11.27
CA LEU A 106 -6.72 -8.34 -11.91
C LEU A 106 -5.53 -7.70 -12.65
N PHE A 107 -4.35 -7.72 -12.05
CA PHE A 107 -3.15 -7.10 -12.63
C PHE A 107 -1.87 -7.82 -12.17
N ASP A 108 -0.78 -7.58 -12.90
CA ASP A 108 0.52 -8.23 -12.74
C ASP A 108 1.64 -7.27 -12.31
N SER A 109 1.34 -5.99 -12.12
CA SER A 109 2.27 -4.99 -11.60
C SER A 109 1.58 -3.99 -10.68
N ALA A 110 2.33 -3.45 -9.72
CA ALA A 110 1.85 -2.41 -8.82
C ALA A 110 1.54 -1.11 -9.56
N GLU A 111 2.29 -0.78 -10.61
CA GLU A 111 2.06 0.43 -11.40
C GLU A 111 0.70 0.39 -12.10
N VAL A 112 0.35 -0.74 -12.75
CA VAL A 112 -0.96 -0.93 -13.40
C VAL A 112 -2.08 -0.94 -12.36
N GLY A 113 -1.92 -1.69 -11.27
CA GLY A 113 -2.91 -1.76 -10.20
C GLY A 113 -3.16 -0.41 -9.53
N SER A 114 -2.11 0.37 -9.27
CA SER A 114 -2.21 1.72 -8.69
C SER A 114 -2.90 2.69 -9.63
N CYS A 115 -2.59 2.65 -10.92
CA CYS A 115 -3.27 3.43 -11.96
C CYS A 115 -4.77 3.12 -11.97
N ALA A 116 -5.14 1.84 -12.04
CA ALA A 116 -6.54 1.41 -12.10
C ALA A 116 -7.30 1.78 -10.82
N PHE A 117 -6.69 1.61 -9.67
CA PHE A 117 -7.30 1.95 -8.39
C PHE A 117 -7.50 3.46 -8.23
N GLN A 118 -6.52 4.27 -8.63
CA GLN A 118 -6.68 5.72 -8.60
C GLN A 118 -7.77 6.19 -9.59
N LYS A 119 -7.87 5.62 -10.80
CA LYS A 119 -8.97 5.90 -11.73
C LYS A 119 -10.32 5.54 -11.15
N LEU A 120 -10.45 4.40 -10.46
CA LEU A 120 -11.67 4.02 -9.77
C LEU A 120 -12.05 5.04 -8.69
N TYR A 121 -11.08 5.50 -7.90
CA TYR A 121 -11.30 6.56 -6.90
C TYR A 121 -11.73 7.88 -7.57
N ASP A 122 -11.03 8.31 -8.61
CA ASP A 122 -11.30 9.57 -9.34
C ASP A 122 -12.67 9.56 -10.03
N SER A 123 -13.24 8.39 -10.32
CA SER A 123 -14.59 8.25 -10.87
C SER A 123 -15.70 8.62 -9.89
N GLY A 124 -15.40 8.70 -8.57
CA GLY A 124 -16.38 8.92 -7.52
C GLY A 124 -17.07 7.64 -7.02
N ALA A 125 -16.78 6.47 -7.59
CA ALA A 125 -17.38 5.20 -7.19
C ALA A 125 -17.13 4.83 -5.72
N LEU A 126 -16.08 5.40 -5.12
CA LEU A 126 -15.65 5.12 -3.76
C LEU A 126 -15.94 6.24 -2.75
N ASP A 127 -16.59 7.33 -3.14
CA ASP A 127 -16.79 8.53 -2.32
C ASP A 127 -17.38 8.23 -0.93
N ALA A 128 -18.35 7.30 -0.86
CA ALA A 128 -18.98 6.93 0.40
C ALA A 128 -18.02 6.27 1.40
N GLU A 129 -16.96 5.61 0.93
CA GLU A 129 -15.96 4.97 1.79
C GLU A 129 -14.98 5.96 2.43
N TYR A 130 -14.83 7.16 1.83
CA TYR A 130 -13.86 8.17 2.25
C TYR A 130 -14.47 9.48 2.71
N GLU A 131 -15.78 9.55 2.95
CA GLU A 131 -16.50 10.78 3.25
C GLU A 131 -15.99 11.57 4.49
N ASP A 132 -15.32 10.87 5.41
CA ASP A 132 -14.81 11.41 6.68
C ASP A 132 -13.32 11.77 6.68
N THR A 133 -12.61 11.59 5.56
CA THR A 133 -11.21 12.03 5.37
C THR A 133 -11.02 12.73 4.02
N HIS A 134 -9.86 13.35 3.81
CA HIS A 134 -9.43 13.86 2.52
C HIS A 134 -8.35 12.91 1.96
N VAL A 135 -8.65 12.22 0.86
CA VAL A 135 -7.72 11.28 0.23
C VAL A 135 -6.66 12.05 -0.54
N LEU A 136 -5.39 11.71 -0.30
CA LEU A 136 -4.26 12.24 -1.06
C LEU A 136 -4.01 11.39 -2.30
N TRP A 137 -3.86 10.06 -2.13
CA TRP A 137 -3.83 9.10 -3.21
C TRP A 137 -4.19 7.70 -2.71
N VAL A 138 -4.62 6.84 -3.65
CA VAL A 138 -4.77 5.41 -3.45
C VAL A 138 -3.80 4.65 -4.34
N HIS A 139 -3.37 3.47 -3.92
CA HIS A 139 -2.47 2.65 -4.73
C HIS A 139 -2.51 1.18 -4.28
N THR A 140 -1.84 0.31 -5.04
CA THR A 140 -1.65 -1.10 -4.70
C THR A 140 -0.16 -1.44 -4.60
N HIS A 141 0.18 -2.58 -3.98
CA HIS A 141 1.46 -3.25 -4.19
C HIS A 141 1.39 -4.21 -5.39
N GLY A 142 2.50 -4.79 -5.79
CA GLY A 142 2.57 -5.84 -6.79
C GLY A 142 1.94 -7.17 -6.33
N PRO A 143 1.93 -8.20 -7.18
CA PRO A 143 1.34 -9.48 -6.84
C PRO A 143 1.92 -10.08 -5.56
N GLY A 144 1.05 -10.51 -4.65
CA GLY A 144 1.42 -11.17 -3.41
C GLY A 144 1.60 -12.69 -3.58
N HIS A 145 2.43 -13.27 -2.73
CA HIS A 145 2.86 -14.67 -2.78
C HIS A 145 2.70 -15.35 -1.43
N LEU A 146 2.78 -16.69 -1.43
CA LEU A 146 2.76 -17.49 -0.22
C LEU A 146 4.19 -17.79 0.25
N HIS A 147 4.44 -17.63 1.54
CA HIS A 147 5.72 -17.92 2.18
C HIS A 147 5.48 -18.79 3.41
N THR A 148 6.17 -19.91 3.51
CA THR A 148 6.01 -20.89 4.57
C THR A 148 7.35 -21.23 5.22
N ARG A 149 7.31 -21.64 6.50
CA ARG A 149 8.53 -21.96 7.24
C ARG A 149 9.13 -23.30 6.85
N GLU A 150 8.34 -24.36 6.98
CA GLU A 150 8.83 -25.76 6.95
C GLU A 150 8.22 -26.55 5.79
N THR A 151 7.04 -26.14 5.32
CA THR A 151 6.28 -26.87 4.32
C THR A 151 6.48 -26.26 2.95
N ALA A 152 7.01 -27.05 2.01
CA ALA A 152 6.96 -26.69 0.60
C ALA A 152 5.53 -26.84 0.11
N VAL A 153 4.91 -25.75 -0.36
CA VAL A 153 3.54 -25.75 -0.89
C VAL A 153 3.61 -25.69 -2.40
N THR A 154 3.18 -26.75 -3.06
CA THR A 154 3.15 -26.92 -4.51
C THR A 154 1.79 -27.37 -5.02
N THR A 155 0.95 -27.92 -4.15
CA THR A 155 -0.41 -28.37 -4.43
C THR A 155 -1.39 -27.76 -3.41
N LEU A 156 -2.69 -27.81 -3.71
CA LEU A 156 -3.72 -27.37 -2.73
C LEU A 156 -3.73 -28.25 -1.48
N GLU A 157 -3.43 -29.55 -1.61
CA GLU A 157 -3.35 -30.49 -0.47
C GLU A 157 -2.25 -30.09 0.53
N ASP A 158 -1.14 -29.49 0.04
CA ASP A 158 -0.06 -29.01 0.92
C ASP A 158 -0.52 -27.83 1.82
N LEU A 159 -1.61 -27.14 1.47
CA LEU A 159 -2.19 -26.05 2.25
C LEU A 159 -3.15 -26.51 3.34
N GLU A 160 -3.65 -27.74 3.27
CA GLU A 160 -4.65 -28.24 4.22
C GLU A 160 -4.17 -28.15 5.67
N GLY A 161 -4.91 -27.41 6.51
CA GLY A 161 -4.62 -27.24 7.92
C GLY A 161 -3.45 -26.31 8.24
N LEU A 162 -2.78 -25.70 7.25
CA LEU A 162 -1.77 -24.70 7.51
C LEU A 162 -2.41 -23.37 7.93
N ARG A 163 -1.93 -22.82 9.04
CA ARG A 163 -2.30 -21.51 9.55
C ARG A 163 -1.53 -20.44 8.77
N ILE A 164 -2.19 -19.84 7.80
CA ILE A 164 -1.57 -18.82 6.94
C ILE A 164 -2.04 -17.42 7.34
N ARG A 165 -1.09 -16.55 7.61
CA ARG A 165 -1.43 -15.15 7.86
C ARG A 165 -2.10 -14.53 6.64
N ARG A 166 -3.28 -13.95 6.86
CA ARG A 166 -3.98 -13.11 5.90
C ARG A 166 -3.84 -11.62 6.24
N PRO A 167 -3.63 -10.74 5.26
CA PRO A 167 -3.64 -9.30 5.49
C PRO A 167 -5.06 -8.74 5.74
N THR A 168 -6.03 -9.15 4.93
CA THR A 168 -7.40 -8.61 4.89
C THR A 168 -8.44 -9.73 4.89
N ALA A 169 -9.72 -9.39 5.03
CA ALA A 169 -10.80 -10.38 4.98
C ALA A 169 -10.92 -11.00 3.58
N VAL A 170 -10.74 -10.21 2.52
CA VAL A 170 -10.77 -10.69 1.12
C VAL A 170 -9.76 -11.82 0.92
N ILE A 171 -8.51 -11.61 1.38
CA ILE A 171 -7.47 -12.65 1.28
C ILE A 171 -7.74 -13.83 2.22
N GLY A 172 -8.52 -13.61 3.29
CA GLY A 172 -9.03 -14.70 4.12
C GLY A 172 -9.95 -15.62 3.35
N THR A 173 -10.92 -15.07 2.62
CA THR A 173 -11.81 -15.84 1.75
C THR A 173 -11.02 -16.62 0.68
N LEU A 174 -10.03 -16.02 0.06
CA LEU A 174 -9.14 -16.72 -0.87
C LEU A 174 -8.45 -17.92 -0.22
N LEU A 175 -7.84 -17.73 0.95
CA LEU A 175 -7.14 -18.80 1.67
C LEU A 175 -8.07 -19.94 2.10
N GLU A 176 -9.32 -19.64 2.49
CA GLU A 176 -10.35 -20.65 2.79
C GLU A 176 -10.67 -21.48 1.54
N GLU A 177 -10.85 -20.85 0.37
CA GLU A 177 -11.10 -21.54 -0.90
C GLU A 177 -9.90 -22.38 -1.36
N LEU A 178 -8.68 -22.01 -0.95
CA LEU A 178 -7.45 -22.76 -1.20
C LEU A 178 -7.23 -23.89 -0.16
N GLY A 179 -8.04 -24.00 0.91
CA GLY A 179 -7.95 -25.04 1.93
C GLY A 179 -7.09 -24.72 3.15
N ALA A 180 -6.55 -23.50 3.26
CA ALA A 180 -5.76 -23.07 4.41
C ALA A 180 -6.63 -22.52 5.56
N GLU A 181 -6.03 -22.41 6.76
CA GLU A 181 -6.62 -21.76 7.93
C GLU A 181 -6.13 -20.29 8.02
N PRO A 182 -6.96 -19.27 7.68
CA PRO A 182 -6.52 -17.88 7.66
C PRO A 182 -6.41 -17.27 9.06
N VAL A 183 -5.25 -16.68 9.38
CA VAL A 183 -4.98 -15.97 10.63
C VAL A 183 -4.78 -14.47 10.34
N GLY A 184 -5.72 -13.62 10.77
CA GLY A 184 -5.72 -12.19 10.48
C GLY A 184 -4.74 -11.39 11.35
N MET A 185 -3.81 -10.65 10.71
CA MET A 185 -2.97 -9.68 11.41
C MET A 185 -2.30 -8.69 10.43
N PRO A 186 -2.00 -7.43 10.85
CA PRO A 186 -1.16 -6.51 10.10
C PRO A 186 0.28 -7.02 9.93
N ALA A 187 0.95 -6.58 8.85
CA ALA A 187 2.29 -7.03 8.49
C ALA A 187 3.36 -6.90 9.60
N PRO A 188 3.40 -5.85 10.44
CA PRO A 188 4.39 -5.77 11.52
C PRO A 188 4.36 -6.92 12.54
N GLY A 189 3.28 -7.70 12.58
CA GLY A 189 3.15 -8.86 13.48
C GLY A 189 3.70 -10.17 12.93
N ILE A 190 4.01 -10.25 11.64
CA ILE A 190 4.34 -11.50 10.94
C ILE A 190 5.59 -12.17 11.51
N TYR A 191 6.69 -11.43 11.62
CA TYR A 191 7.96 -11.97 12.09
C TYR A 191 7.82 -12.70 13.43
N GLU A 192 7.22 -12.04 14.41
CA GLU A 192 6.99 -12.60 15.74
C GLU A 192 6.05 -13.82 15.72
N ALA A 193 4.98 -13.75 14.93
CA ALA A 193 4.01 -14.83 14.82
C ALA A 193 4.63 -16.09 14.18
N ALA A 194 5.39 -15.94 13.10
CA ALA A 194 6.11 -17.00 12.42
C ALA A 194 7.23 -17.58 13.33
N ALA A 195 8.06 -16.72 13.93
CA ALA A 195 9.14 -17.15 14.82
C ALA A 195 8.63 -17.97 16.03
N ARG A 196 7.43 -17.65 16.55
CA ARG A 196 6.78 -18.41 17.63
C ARG A 196 5.99 -19.63 17.17
N GLY A 197 5.86 -19.85 15.87
CA GLY A 197 5.05 -20.94 15.31
C GLY A 197 3.53 -20.78 15.55
N THR A 198 3.03 -19.55 15.72
CA THR A 198 1.59 -19.28 15.79
C THR A 198 0.94 -19.23 14.41
N ILE A 199 1.73 -19.02 13.37
CA ILE A 199 1.40 -19.20 11.95
C ILE A 199 2.44 -20.12 11.31
N ASP A 200 2.05 -20.88 10.32
CA ASP A 200 2.90 -21.78 9.55
C ASP A 200 3.44 -21.10 8.28
N GLY A 201 2.75 -20.03 7.85
CA GLY A 201 3.14 -19.21 6.71
C GLY A 201 2.38 -17.88 6.65
N PHE A 202 2.64 -17.11 5.62
CA PHE A 202 2.03 -15.80 5.42
C PHE A 202 1.94 -15.40 3.95
N MET A 203 0.97 -14.54 3.63
CA MET A 203 0.82 -13.90 2.33
C MET A 203 1.51 -12.54 2.37
N LEU A 204 2.48 -12.30 1.48
CA LEU A 204 3.19 -11.02 1.26
C LEU A 204 3.66 -10.88 -0.19
N PRO A 205 3.83 -9.65 -0.73
CA PRO A 205 4.65 -9.40 -1.92
C PRO A 205 6.14 -9.47 -1.56
N TRP A 206 7.01 -9.61 -2.56
CA TRP A 206 8.45 -9.81 -2.34
C TRP A 206 9.11 -8.64 -1.60
N GLU A 207 8.72 -7.40 -1.91
CA GLU A 207 9.27 -6.21 -1.24
C GLU A 207 8.99 -6.23 0.27
N ALA A 208 7.80 -6.67 0.67
CA ALA A 208 7.41 -6.72 2.07
C ALA A 208 8.09 -7.88 2.82
N VAL A 209 8.36 -9.00 2.16
CA VAL A 209 9.19 -10.08 2.74
C VAL A 209 10.53 -9.53 3.19
N ALA A 210 11.22 -8.80 2.30
CA ALA A 210 12.49 -8.17 2.62
C ALA A 210 12.35 -7.02 3.64
N GLY A 211 11.32 -6.18 3.48
CA GLY A 211 11.07 -5.00 4.31
C GLY A 211 10.79 -5.34 5.78
N PHE A 212 10.06 -6.42 6.05
CA PHE A 212 9.75 -6.90 7.40
C PHE A 212 10.69 -8.01 7.89
N ARG A 213 11.77 -8.31 7.14
CA ARG A 213 12.73 -9.39 7.43
C ARG A 213 12.06 -10.75 7.56
N ALA A 214 10.96 -10.95 6.86
CA ALA A 214 10.20 -12.19 6.90
C ALA A 214 10.91 -13.35 6.16
N ASP A 215 11.91 -13.03 5.33
CA ASP A 215 12.89 -13.96 4.76
C ASP A 215 13.70 -14.74 5.81
N GLU A 216 13.81 -14.25 7.05
CA GLU A 216 14.51 -14.93 8.14
C GLU A 216 13.65 -16.00 8.84
N VAL A 217 12.36 -16.04 8.57
CA VAL A 217 11.39 -16.93 9.21
C VAL A 217 10.56 -17.76 8.23
N ALA A 218 10.94 -17.79 6.97
CA ALA A 218 10.33 -18.62 5.93
C ALA A 218 11.39 -19.12 4.94
N ASP A 219 11.42 -20.44 4.72
CA ASP A 219 12.40 -21.11 3.84
C ASP A 219 11.83 -21.46 2.47
N HIS A 220 10.49 -21.51 2.33
CA HIS A 220 9.79 -21.89 1.12
C HIS A 220 8.90 -20.73 0.64
N HIS A 221 8.96 -20.46 -0.67
CA HIS A 221 8.28 -19.35 -1.30
C HIS A 221 7.54 -19.84 -2.53
N THR A 222 6.21 -19.86 -2.49
CA THR A 222 5.37 -20.27 -3.61
C THR A 222 4.95 -19.06 -4.41
N GLN A 223 5.40 -18.99 -5.67
CA GLN A 223 5.07 -17.88 -6.55
C GLN A 223 3.63 -18.02 -7.04
N PHE A 224 2.76 -17.24 -6.45
CA PHE A 224 1.33 -17.34 -6.59
C PHE A 224 0.74 -16.19 -7.39
N GLY A 225 0.98 -14.95 -7.00
CA GLY A 225 0.60 -13.75 -7.74
C GLY A 225 -0.91 -13.49 -7.82
N PHE A 226 -1.70 -13.97 -6.86
CA PHE A 226 -3.16 -13.92 -6.94
C PHE A 226 -3.83 -12.79 -6.19
N TYR A 227 -3.10 -11.92 -5.52
CA TYR A 227 -3.71 -10.79 -4.82
C TYR A 227 -2.78 -9.58 -4.81
N ALA A 228 -3.36 -8.44 -4.59
CA ALA A 228 -2.68 -7.23 -4.15
C ALA A 228 -3.39 -6.67 -2.91
N LEU A 229 -2.92 -5.56 -2.35
CA LEU A 229 -3.61 -4.84 -1.30
C LEU A 229 -3.95 -3.42 -1.74
N ALA A 230 -5.08 -2.96 -1.27
CA ALA A 230 -5.52 -1.58 -1.40
C ALA A 230 -4.93 -0.72 -0.29
N PHE A 231 -4.20 0.34 -0.66
CA PHE A 231 -3.64 1.34 0.24
C PHE A 231 -4.27 2.70 0.03
N VAL A 232 -4.24 3.51 1.07
CA VAL A 232 -4.61 4.91 1.02
C VAL A 232 -3.61 5.76 1.80
N ALA A 233 -3.20 6.88 1.23
CA ALA A 233 -2.69 8.02 1.95
C ALA A 233 -3.83 9.03 2.10
N THR A 234 -4.17 9.36 3.33
CA THR A 234 -5.35 10.19 3.61
C THR A 234 -5.08 11.17 4.74
N MET A 235 -5.71 12.34 4.65
CA MET A 235 -5.54 13.44 5.58
C MET A 235 -6.80 13.65 6.43
N ASN A 236 -6.65 14.12 7.65
CA ASN A 236 -7.76 14.55 8.47
C ASN A 236 -8.54 15.66 7.75
N LYS A 237 -9.84 15.44 7.60
CA LYS A 237 -10.70 16.36 6.82
C LYS A 237 -10.72 17.77 7.39
N ARG A 238 -10.76 17.92 8.73
CA ARG A 238 -10.77 19.24 9.38
C ARG A 238 -9.43 19.94 9.24
N THR A 239 -8.32 19.20 9.33
CA THR A 239 -6.97 19.76 9.08
C THR A 239 -6.88 20.28 7.66
N TYR A 240 -7.31 19.48 6.65
CA TYR A 240 -7.35 19.94 5.26
C TYR A 240 -8.26 21.15 5.06
N GLU A 241 -9.48 21.15 5.60
CA GLU A 241 -10.42 22.25 5.48
C GLU A 241 -9.90 23.56 6.07
N ALA A 242 -9.08 23.49 7.13
CA ALA A 242 -8.47 24.65 7.79
C ALA A 242 -7.28 25.28 7.03
N LEU A 243 -6.71 24.58 6.02
CA LEU A 243 -5.63 25.12 5.20
C LEU A 243 -6.09 26.33 4.37
N SER A 244 -5.17 27.26 4.10
CA SER A 244 -5.40 28.34 3.14
C SER A 244 -5.61 27.79 1.72
N PRO A 245 -6.19 28.60 0.80
CA PRO A 245 -6.30 28.17 -0.61
C PRO A 245 -4.97 27.82 -1.25
N GLU A 246 -3.89 28.51 -0.91
CA GLU A 246 -2.54 28.28 -1.42
C GLU A 246 -1.96 26.98 -0.86
N GLN A 247 -2.18 26.70 0.43
CA GLN A 247 -1.75 25.48 1.09
C GLN A 247 -2.52 24.26 0.56
N LYS A 248 -3.85 24.38 0.35
CA LYS A 248 -4.65 23.34 -0.32
C LYS A 248 -4.13 23.05 -1.71
N ALA A 249 -3.87 24.08 -2.49
CA ALA A 249 -3.33 23.92 -3.84
C ALA A 249 -1.96 23.21 -3.86
N ALA A 250 -1.13 23.41 -2.83
CA ALA A 250 0.14 22.70 -2.68
C ALA A 250 -0.07 21.21 -2.37
N ILE A 251 -0.98 20.86 -1.44
CA ILE A 251 -1.35 19.47 -1.12
C ILE A 251 -1.98 18.79 -2.34
N ASP A 252 -2.96 19.42 -2.99
CA ASP A 252 -3.69 18.83 -4.13
C ASP A 252 -2.78 18.58 -5.33
N ALA A 253 -1.81 19.46 -5.57
CA ALA A 253 -0.84 19.27 -6.65
C ALA A 253 0.14 18.11 -6.39
N GLU A 254 0.34 17.74 -5.13
CA GLU A 254 1.12 16.58 -4.70
C GLU A 254 0.20 15.44 -4.25
N SER A 255 -0.88 15.21 -4.99
CA SER A 255 -1.88 14.17 -4.71
C SER A 255 -2.31 13.45 -6.00
N GLY A 256 -3.15 12.43 -5.89
CA GLY A 256 -3.79 11.73 -6.99
C GLY A 256 -2.85 10.86 -7.83
N MET A 257 -3.12 10.80 -9.13
CA MET A 257 -2.49 9.85 -10.07
C MET A 257 -0.96 9.91 -10.08
N ALA A 258 -0.36 11.08 -9.96
CA ALA A 258 1.10 11.21 -9.99
C ALA A 258 1.75 10.40 -8.86
N TRP A 259 1.22 10.50 -7.63
CA TRP A 259 1.75 9.77 -6.48
C TRP A 259 1.27 8.33 -6.41
N ALA A 260 0.10 8.00 -6.94
CA ALA A 260 -0.34 6.63 -7.14
C ALA A 260 0.64 5.85 -8.05
N LEU A 261 1.05 6.44 -9.17
CA LEU A 261 2.02 5.85 -10.09
C LEU A 261 3.44 5.80 -9.50
N GLU A 262 3.86 6.84 -8.75
CA GLU A 262 5.17 6.80 -8.07
C GLU A 262 5.22 5.69 -7.03
N ALA A 263 4.17 5.51 -6.25
CA ALA A 263 4.04 4.37 -5.34
C ALA A 263 4.11 3.05 -6.11
N GLY A 264 3.29 2.87 -7.16
CA GLY A 264 3.28 1.64 -7.97
C GLY A 264 4.66 1.28 -8.53
N ARG A 265 5.35 2.25 -9.17
CA ARG A 265 6.73 2.05 -9.67
C ARG A 265 7.71 1.69 -8.56
N GLY A 266 7.58 2.30 -7.39
CA GLY A 266 8.41 1.99 -6.23
C GLY A 266 8.20 0.55 -5.74
N TYR A 267 6.95 0.10 -5.68
CA TYR A 267 6.62 -1.28 -5.33
C TYR A 267 7.16 -2.29 -6.34
N ASP A 268 7.00 -2.04 -7.65
CA ASP A 268 7.55 -2.92 -8.70
C ASP A 268 9.09 -3.03 -8.60
N ARG A 269 9.79 -1.91 -8.36
CA ARG A 269 11.25 -1.93 -8.10
C ARG A 269 11.59 -2.70 -6.83
N GLY A 270 10.83 -2.48 -5.76
CA GLY A 270 11.01 -3.14 -4.48
C GLY A 270 10.82 -4.65 -4.57
N ASP A 271 9.84 -5.12 -5.35
CA ASP A 271 9.59 -6.54 -5.57
C ASP A 271 10.77 -7.24 -6.26
N VAL A 272 11.39 -6.61 -7.26
CA VAL A 272 12.59 -7.17 -7.91
C VAL A 272 13.72 -7.37 -6.88
N ALA A 273 14.04 -6.33 -6.10
CA ALA A 273 15.10 -6.39 -5.10
C ALA A 273 14.74 -7.34 -3.94
N GLY A 274 13.48 -7.33 -3.50
CA GLY A 274 12.98 -8.19 -2.43
C GLY A 274 13.04 -9.67 -2.81
N ARG A 275 12.65 -10.00 -4.04
CA ARG A 275 12.73 -11.37 -4.57
C ARG A 275 14.18 -11.86 -4.63
N GLU A 276 15.09 -11.06 -5.17
CA GLU A 276 16.52 -11.41 -5.24
C GLU A 276 17.09 -11.70 -3.84
N ARG A 277 16.83 -10.82 -2.87
CA ARG A 277 17.25 -11.00 -1.48
C ARG A 277 16.65 -12.25 -0.85
N THR A 278 15.36 -12.47 -0.96
CA THR A 278 14.64 -13.59 -0.36
C THR A 278 15.13 -14.93 -0.90
N LEU A 279 15.34 -15.01 -2.21
CA LEU A 279 15.80 -16.25 -2.88
C LEU A 279 17.31 -16.48 -2.77
N ALA A 280 18.07 -15.60 -2.15
CA ALA A 280 19.48 -15.86 -1.82
C ALA A 280 19.66 -17.03 -0.83
N SER A 281 18.64 -17.31 0.01
CA SER A 281 18.63 -18.41 0.97
C SER A 281 17.38 -19.28 0.91
N GLY A 282 16.25 -18.76 0.42
CA GLY A 282 14.98 -19.45 0.32
C GLY A 282 14.82 -20.28 -0.96
N THR A 283 13.87 -21.20 -0.92
CA THR A 283 13.53 -22.07 -2.07
C THR A 283 12.27 -21.58 -2.76
N LEU A 284 12.36 -21.29 -4.06
CA LEU A 284 11.22 -20.93 -4.90
C LEU A 284 10.47 -22.19 -5.36
N HIS A 285 9.15 -22.13 -5.26
CA HIS A 285 8.21 -23.08 -5.84
C HIS A 285 7.30 -22.35 -6.82
N GLU A 286 7.21 -22.89 -8.03
CA GLU A 286 6.29 -22.40 -9.06
C GLU A 286 5.13 -23.37 -9.20
N ILE A 287 3.91 -22.85 -9.33
CA ILE A 287 2.72 -23.64 -9.56
C ILE A 287 2.45 -23.63 -11.05
N ASP A 288 2.45 -24.78 -11.68
CA ASP A 288 2.29 -24.94 -13.12
C ASP A 288 1.28 -26.04 -13.50
N GLY A 289 1.00 -26.12 -14.80
CA GLY A 289 0.18 -27.20 -15.38
C GLY A 289 -1.20 -27.35 -14.76
N ALA A 290 -1.54 -28.58 -14.36
CA ALA A 290 -2.86 -28.90 -13.80
C ALA A 290 -3.10 -28.25 -12.44
N GLU A 291 -2.09 -28.19 -11.61
CA GLU A 291 -2.15 -27.55 -10.30
C GLU A 291 -2.54 -26.08 -10.43
N ARG A 292 -1.92 -25.35 -11.34
CA ARG A 292 -2.24 -23.96 -11.58
C ARG A 292 -3.73 -23.74 -11.92
N ALA A 293 -4.31 -24.61 -12.72
CA ALA A 293 -5.73 -24.53 -13.06
C ALA A 293 -6.64 -24.76 -11.85
N GLU A 294 -6.25 -25.64 -10.91
CA GLU A 294 -7.01 -25.85 -9.67
C GLU A 294 -6.95 -24.63 -8.74
N TRP A 295 -5.79 -24.01 -8.63
CA TRP A 295 -5.59 -22.79 -7.86
C TRP A 295 -6.36 -21.61 -8.45
N GLU A 296 -6.33 -21.44 -9.78
CA GLU A 296 -7.11 -20.42 -10.50
C GLU A 296 -8.64 -20.64 -10.32
N ALA A 297 -9.09 -21.89 -10.33
CA ALA A 297 -10.50 -22.20 -10.07
C ALA A 297 -10.91 -21.86 -8.61
N ALA A 298 -10.05 -22.11 -7.64
CA ALA A 298 -10.29 -21.71 -6.25
C ALA A 298 -10.31 -20.18 -6.10
N ALA A 299 -9.39 -19.48 -6.76
CA ALA A 299 -9.34 -18.02 -6.80
C ALA A 299 -10.60 -17.41 -7.43
N ALA A 300 -11.10 -18.01 -8.51
CA ALA A 300 -12.36 -17.58 -9.15
C ALA A 300 -13.56 -17.73 -8.21
N ARG A 301 -13.66 -18.85 -7.47
CA ARG A 301 -14.73 -19.03 -6.46
C ARG A 301 -14.65 -17.98 -5.34
N ALA A 302 -13.45 -17.63 -4.89
CA ALA A 302 -13.26 -16.56 -3.90
C ALA A 302 -13.75 -15.21 -4.42
N THR A 303 -13.44 -14.89 -5.67
CA THR A 303 -13.93 -13.67 -6.36
C THR A 303 -15.47 -13.68 -6.45
N GLU A 304 -16.07 -14.74 -6.99
CA GLU A 304 -17.53 -14.87 -7.11
C GLU A 304 -18.22 -14.72 -5.75
N ARG A 305 -17.69 -15.37 -4.72
CA ARG A 305 -18.23 -15.29 -3.35
C ARG A 305 -18.19 -13.86 -2.82
N TYR A 306 -17.05 -13.17 -2.96
CA TYR A 306 -16.91 -11.79 -2.46
C TYR A 306 -17.86 -10.83 -3.17
N LEU A 307 -17.93 -10.88 -4.50
CA LEU A 307 -18.85 -10.04 -5.28
C LEU A 307 -20.31 -10.30 -4.94
N ALA A 308 -20.69 -11.57 -4.83
CA ALA A 308 -22.06 -11.94 -4.43
C ALA A 308 -22.43 -11.45 -3.01
N GLU A 309 -21.47 -11.47 -2.07
CA GLU A 309 -21.67 -10.91 -0.72
C GLU A 309 -21.88 -9.39 -0.75
N LEU A 310 -21.15 -8.65 -1.60
CA LEU A 310 -21.34 -7.20 -1.78
C LEU A 310 -22.70 -6.88 -2.41
N ASP A 311 -23.05 -7.56 -3.50
CA ASP A 311 -24.31 -7.36 -4.20
C ASP A 311 -25.52 -7.69 -3.30
N ALA A 312 -25.41 -8.73 -2.46
CA ALA A 312 -26.44 -9.09 -1.48
C ALA A 312 -26.61 -8.03 -0.37
N GLN A 313 -25.56 -7.25 -0.08
CA GLN A 313 -25.62 -6.11 0.83
C GLN A 313 -26.14 -4.82 0.16
N GLY A 314 -26.44 -4.86 -1.14
CA GLY A 314 -26.88 -3.72 -1.92
C GLY A 314 -25.75 -2.77 -2.34
N LEU A 315 -24.50 -3.24 -2.26
CA LEU A 315 -23.34 -2.53 -2.79
C LEU A 315 -23.12 -2.96 -4.25
N PRO A 316 -22.64 -2.07 -5.15
CA PRO A 316 -22.42 -2.38 -6.57
C PRO A 316 -21.13 -3.19 -6.77
N GLY A 317 -21.03 -4.40 -6.18
CA GLY A 317 -19.80 -5.20 -6.18
C GLY A 317 -19.38 -5.62 -7.58
N THR A 318 -20.29 -6.26 -8.31
CA THR A 318 -20.06 -6.72 -9.69
C THR A 318 -19.75 -5.54 -10.63
N GLU A 319 -20.53 -4.45 -10.56
CA GLU A 319 -20.30 -3.26 -11.38
C GLU A 319 -18.91 -2.62 -11.11
N THR A 320 -18.51 -2.53 -9.84
CA THR A 320 -17.21 -2.00 -9.47
C THR A 320 -16.06 -2.90 -9.95
N TYR A 321 -16.24 -4.23 -9.90
CA TYR A 321 -15.26 -5.17 -10.42
C TYR A 321 -15.05 -5.00 -11.93
N GLU A 322 -16.14 -4.93 -12.71
CA GLU A 322 -16.08 -4.66 -14.16
C GLU A 322 -15.41 -3.31 -14.47
N ALA A 323 -15.68 -2.28 -13.65
CA ALA A 323 -15.01 -0.99 -13.80
C ALA A 323 -13.48 -1.09 -13.56
N VAL A 324 -13.06 -1.86 -12.54
CA VAL A 324 -11.63 -2.11 -12.28
C VAL A 324 -10.97 -2.83 -13.45
N GLU A 325 -11.61 -3.87 -14.03
CA GLU A 325 -11.08 -4.56 -15.21
C GLU A 325 -10.92 -3.61 -16.41
N GLY A 326 -11.90 -2.74 -16.63
CA GLY A 326 -11.83 -1.69 -17.65
C GLY A 326 -10.65 -0.73 -17.43
N HIS A 327 -10.49 -0.23 -16.21
CA HIS A 327 -9.38 0.66 -15.85
C HIS A 327 -8.02 -0.03 -15.94
N VAL A 328 -7.93 -1.32 -15.60
CA VAL A 328 -6.70 -2.10 -15.79
C VAL A 328 -6.30 -2.17 -17.27
N ALA A 329 -7.28 -2.42 -18.17
CA ALA A 329 -7.02 -2.45 -19.61
C ALA A 329 -6.54 -1.09 -20.13
N GLU A 330 -7.21 0.00 -19.73
CA GLU A 330 -6.79 1.38 -20.07
C GLU A 330 -5.38 1.69 -19.56
N CYS A 331 -5.09 1.38 -18.29
CA CYS A 331 -3.79 1.64 -17.68
C CYS A 331 -2.66 0.84 -18.37
N ARG A 332 -2.91 -0.40 -18.78
CA ARG A 332 -1.93 -1.17 -19.58
C ARG A 332 -1.60 -0.47 -20.89
N GLU A 333 -2.60 0.04 -21.60
CA GLU A 333 -2.39 0.78 -22.85
C GLU A 333 -1.62 2.09 -22.60
N GLU A 334 -2.05 2.89 -21.62
CA GLU A 334 -1.42 4.18 -21.29
C GLU A 334 0.04 4.04 -20.82
N LEU A 335 0.36 2.98 -20.10
CA LEU A 335 1.69 2.70 -19.56
C LEU A 335 2.58 1.89 -20.53
N GLY A 336 2.03 1.41 -21.66
CA GLY A 336 2.75 0.60 -22.63
C GLY A 336 3.14 -0.78 -22.11
N ARG A 337 2.29 -1.37 -21.31
CA ARG A 337 2.46 -2.68 -20.65
C ARG A 337 1.63 -3.78 -21.32
#